data_09e68a23b380cf414b47fccd9f11da06
#
_entry.id   09e68a23b380cf414b47fccd9f11da06
#
_cell.length_a   1.000
_cell.length_b   1.000
_cell.length_c   1.000
_cell.angle_alpha   90.00
_cell.angle_beta   90.00
_cell.angle_gamma   90.00
#
_symmetry.space_group_name_H-M   'P 1'
#
loop_
_entity.id
_entity.type
_entity.pdbx_description
1 polymer ?
#
loop_
_entity_poly.entity_id
_entity_poly.type
_entity_poly.pdbx_seq_one_letter_code
_entity_poly.pdbx_strand_id
1 'polypeptide(L)'
;DAAIEGLSLLWRTDDPDEIDGVDAEALEAGHEGIMLKDPDSTYSPGRRGKHWRKRKPDVETLDCVVTGAEWGEGRRATFLGTFELSVQAGDELKTVGKVATGITDEKLAELTDLLEPHIAAEDGQDVDIEPAVVFEVGYEEIQTSPTYSSGYALRFPRFLGVRSDKTPADADSLERLERLHGK
;
A
#
# COMPACT_ATOMS: atom_id res chain seq x y z
N ASP A 1 15.51 -1.21 -40.68
CA ASP A 1 15.76 -1.04 -39.26
C ASP A 1 15.00 -2.15 -38.54
N ALA A 2 15.72 -3.19 -38.11
CA ALA A 2 15.15 -4.25 -37.30
C ALA A 2 14.91 -3.66 -35.91
N ALA A 3 13.65 -3.42 -35.56
CA ALA A 3 13.26 -3.16 -34.17
C ALA A 3 13.68 -4.36 -33.34
N ILE A 4 14.61 -4.19 -32.42
CA ILE A 4 14.94 -5.22 -31.44
C ILE A 4 13.75 -5.32 -30.50
N GLU A 5 12.98 -6.42 -30.59
CA GLU A 5 11.90 -6.70 -29.65
C GLU A 5 12.44 -6.64 -28.22
N GLY A 6 11.81 -5.82 -27.37
CA GLY A 6 12.15 -5.69 -25.95
C GLY A 6 12.97 -4.47 -25.57
N LEU A 7 13.25 -3.54 -26.49
CA LEU A 7 13.83 -2.23 -26.13
C LEU A 7 12.73 -1.31 -25.60
N SER A 8 12.98 -0.71 -24.43
CA SER A 8 12.14 0.36 -23.91
C SER A 8 12.23 1.57 -24.84
N LEU A 9 11.10 2.20 -25.13
CA LEU A 9 11.06 3.50 -25.81
C LEU A 9 11.77 4.55 -24.93
N LEU A 10 12.53 5.43 -25.55
CA LEU A 10 13.31 6.45 -24.86
C LEU A 10 12.93 7.83 -25.40
N TRP A 11 12.47 8.72 -24.51
CA TRP A 11 12.30 10.15 -24.77
C TRP A 11 13.31 10.95 -23.99
N ARG A 12 13.67 12.10 -24.49
CA ARG A 12 14.51 13.07 -23.82
C ARG A 12 13.80 14.42 -23.83
N THR A 13 13.38 14.86 -22.65
CA THR A 13 12.70 16.13 -22.46
C THR A 13 13.01 16.67 -21.06
N ASP A 14 12.89 17.98 -20.90
CA ASP A 14 12.86 18.70 -19.64
C ASP A 14 11.50 19.36 -19.38
N ASP A 15 10.52 19.13 -20.27
CA ASP A 15 9.17 19.63 -20.16
C ASP A 15 8.29 18.67 -19.31
N PRO A 16 7.75 19.14 -18.18
CA PRO A 16 6.86 18.33 -17.34
C PRO A 16 5.59 17.84 -18.06
N ASP A 17 5.03 18.66 -18.96
CA ASP A 17 3.79 18.30 -19.68
C ASP A 17 4.05 17.17 -20.70
N GLU A 18 5.23 17.15 -21.34
CA GLU A 18 5.63 16.00 -22.16
C GLU A 18 5.85 14.73 -21.34
N ILE A 19 6.42 14.85 -20.14
CA ILE A 19 6.59 13.71 -19.20
C ILE A 19 5.22 13.15 -18.83
N ASP A 20 4.25 14.00 -18.51
CA ASP A 20 2.89 13.60 -18.18
C ASP A 20 2.20 12.89 -19.36
N GLY A 21 2.42 13.37 -20.58
CA GLY A 21 1.90 12.75 -21.81
C GLY A 21 2.47 11.34 -22.03
N VAL A 22 3.79 11.17 -21.90
CA VAL A 22 4.46 9.87 -22.06
C VAL A 22 4.03 8.88 -20.97
N ASP A 23 3.81 9.35 -19.74
CA ASP A 23 3.32 8.51 -18.64
C ASP A 23 1.90 8.03 -18.92
N ALA A 24 1.00 8.92 -19.38
CA ALA A 24 -0.36 8.56 -19.76
C ALA A 24 -0.39 7.53 -20.91
N GLU A 25 0.41 7.73 -21.98
CA GLU A 25 0.51 6.77 -23.08
C GLU A 25 1.04 5.41 -22.63
N ALA A 26 2.02 5.39 -21.72
CA ALA A 26 2.55 4.16 -21.17
C ALA A 26 1.49 3.38 -20.35
N LEU A 27 0.69 4.08 -19.56
CA LEU A 27 -0.40 3.49 -18.79
C LEU A 27 -1.53 2.95 -19.69
N GLU A 28 -1.93 3.70 -20.73
CA GLU A 28 -2.92 3.25 -21.72
C GLU A 28 -2.44 2.00 -22.48
N ALA A 29 -1.12 1.88 -22.71
CA ALA A 29 -0.51 0.70 -23.33
C ALA A 29 -0.36 -0.49 -22.36
N GLY A 30 -0.82 -0.37 -21.10
CA GLY A 30 -0.78 -1.43 -20.09
C GLY A 30 0.56 -1.57 -19.38
N HIS A 31 1.43 -0.55 -19.45
CA HIS A 31 2.67 -0.54 -18.66
C HIS A 31 2.45 -0.03 -17.24
N GLU A 32 3.36 -0.39 -16.34
CA GLU A 32 3.30 0.03 -14.90
C GLU A 32 3.66 1.51 -14.66
N GLY A 33 3.90 2.30 -15.70
CA GLY A 33 4.40 3.66 -15.66
C GLY A 33 5.75 3.80 -16.34
N ILE A 34 6.47 4.89 -16.07
CA ILE A 34 7.72 5.25 -16.72
C ILE A 34 8.91 5.29 -15.75
N MET A 35 10.12 5.23 -16.33
CA MET A 35 11.38 5.43 -15.60
C MET A 35 11.99 6.77 -15.99
N LEU A 36 12.01 7.72 -15.06
CA LEU A 36 12.70 8.99 -15.21
C LEU A 36 14.18 8.80 -14.89
N LYS A 37 15.05 9.17 -15.83
CA LYS A 37 16.50 9.06 -15.68
C LYS A 37 17.13 10.43 -15.87
N ASP A 38 17.98 10.82 -14.93
CA ASP A 38 18.81 12.01 -15.06
C ASP A 38 19.87 11.77 -16.17
N PRO A 39 19.83 12.55 -17.29
CA PRO A 39 20.71 12.31 -18.44
C PRO A 39 22.20 12.54 -18.14
N ASP A 40 22.51 13.31 -17.11
CA ASP A 40 23.89 13.64 -16.71
C ASP A 40 24.43 12.67 -15.66
N SER A 41 23.63 11.70 -15.23
CA SER A 41 24.04 10.70 -14.25
C SER A 41 24.82 9.55 -14.89
N THR A 42 25.87 9.09 -14.21
CA THR A 42 26.60 7.89 -14.57
C THR A 42 25.88 6.63 -14.07
N TYR A 43 25.83 5.61 -14.92
CA TYR A 43 25.31 4.29 -14.52
C TYR A 43 26.21 3.67 -13.44
N SER A 44 25.62 3.33 -12.29
CA SER A 44 26.32 2.71 -11.16
C SER A 44 25.70 1.34 -10.88
N PRO A 45 26.24 0.24 -11.42
CA PRO A 45 25.69 -1.08 -11.23
C PRO A 45 25.66 -1.50 -9.75
N GLY A 46 24.56 -2.12 -9.33
CA GLY A 46 24.39 -2.62 -7.95
C GLY A 46 24.12 -1.56 -6.88
N ARG A 47 24.04 -0.28 -7.24
CA ARG A 47 23.72 0.80 -6.30
C ARG A 47 22.35 1.41 -6.60
N ARG A 48 21.51 1.61 -5.58
CA ARG A 48 20.29 2.41 -5.68
C ARG A 48 20.66 3.89 -5.57
N GLY A 49 20.64 4.60 -6.72
CA GLY A 49 20.86 6.03 -6.79
C GLY A 49 19.54 6.83 -6.83
N LYS A 50 19.64 8.16 -6.63
CA LYS A 50 18.49 9.08 -6.74
C LYS A 50 18.26 9.56 -8.19
N HIS A 51 19.14 9.22 -9.11
CA HIS A 51 19.12 9.69 -10.49
C HIS A 51 18.18 8.91 -11.42
N TRP A 52 17.70 7.75 -10.96
CA TRP A 52 16.71 6.94 -11.65
C TRP A 52 15.48 6.79 -10.75
N ARG A 53 14.34 7.31 -11.20
CA ARG A 53 13.10 7.31 -10.42
C ARG A 53 12.00 6.65 -11.22
N LYS A 54 11.32 5.70 -10.62
CA LYS A 54 10.08 5.15 -11.18
C LYS A 54 8.96 6.15 -10.92
N ARG A 55 8.21 6.47 -11.96
CA ARG A 55 6.91 7.13 -11.87
C ARG A 55 5.86 6.07 -12.16
N LYS A 56 5.00 5.83 -11.22
CA LYS A 56 3.86 4.91 -11.30
C LYS A 56 2.58 5.72 -11.15
N PRO A 57 1.43 5.20 -11.62
CA PRO A 57 0.14 5.86 -11.38
C PRO A 57 -0.09 6.09 -9.89
N ASP A 58 -0.96 7.02 -9.59
CA ASP A 58 -1.40 7.27 -8.23
C ASP A 58 -1.87 5.96 -7.60
N VAL A 59 -1.38 5.70 -6.41
CA VAL A 59 -1.68 4.49 -5.66
C VAL A 59 -3.19 4.47 -5.40
N GLU A 60 -3.88 3.43 -5.85
CA GLU A 60 -5.27 3.23 -5.44
C GLU A 60 -5.33 3.03 -3.93
N THR A 61 -6.39 3.50 -3.30
CA THR A 61 -6.56 3.44 -1.85
C THR A 61 -7.78 2.61 -1.46
N LEU A 62 -7.69 1.97 -0.30
CA LEU A 62 -8.79 1.30 0.37
C LEU A 62 -8.91 1.81 1.80
N ASP A 63 -10.13 1.95 2.25
CA ASP A 63 -10.44 2.18 3.66
C ASP A 63 -10.67 0.83 4.35
N CYS A 64 -9.72 0.45 5.19
CA CYS A 64 -9.70 -0.85 5.84
C CYS A 64 -9.90 -0.72 7.34
N VAL A 65 -10.63 -1.65 7.94
CA VAL A 65 -10.77 -1.76 9.40
C VAL A 65 -9.52 -2.40 9.99
N VAL A 66 -9.03 -1.85 11.08
CA VAL A 66 -7.97 -2.49 11.88
C VAL A 66 -8.60 -3.57 12.75
N THR A 67 -8.24 -4.82 12.53
CA THR A 67 -8.76 -6.00 13.27
C THR A 67 -7.70 -6.73 14.09
N GLY A 68 -6.43 -6.37 13.91
CA GLY A 68 -5.32 -6.91 14.65
C GLY A 68 -4.09 -6.04 14.54
N ALA A 69 -3.10 -6.35 15.34
CA ALA A 69 -1.80 -5.70 15.31
C ALA A 69 -0.71 -6.65 15.82
N GLU A 70 0.54 -6.23 15.65
CA GLU A 70 1.69 -6.91 16.25
C GLU A 70 2.55 -5.87 16.99
N TRP A 71 2.99 -6.22 18.20
CA TRP A 71 3.98 -5.40 18.89
C TRP A 71 5.29 -5.35 18.11
N GLY A 72 5.93 -4.20 18.11
CA GLY A 72 7.22 -4.01 17.46
C GLY A 72 8.36 -4.75 18.18
N GLU A 73 9.54 -4.67 17.61
CA GLU A 73 10.75 -5.27 18.18
C GLU A 73 11.80 -4.22 18.54
N GLY A 74 12.70 -4.57 19.46
CA GLY A 74 13.81 -3.71 19.86
C GLY A 74 13.34 -2.36 20.39
N ARG A 75 13.73 -1.27 19.74
CA ARG A 75 13.35 0.10 20.16
C ARG A 75 11.85 0.39 20.01
N ARG A 76 11.14 -0.40 19.21
CA ARG A 76 9.70 -0.26 18.95
C ARG A 76 8.86 -1.25 19.73
N ALA A 77 9.45 -1.99 20.69
CA ALA A 77 8.74 -3.03 21.48
C ALA A 77 7.56 -2.50 22.30
N THR A 78 7.50 -1.20 22.54
CA THR A 78 6.41 -0.53 23.26
C THR A 78 5.33 0.04 22.33
N PHE A 79 5.48 -0.12 21.02
CA PHE A 79 4.52 0.35 20.03
C PHE A 79 3.96 -0.83 19.23
N LEU A 80 2.71 -0.71 18.84
CA LEU A 80 2.15 -1.54 17.78
C LEU A 80 2.86 -1.17 16.47
N GLY A 81 3.54 -2.12 15.84
CA GLY A 81 4.41 -1.89 14.68
C GLY A 81 3.84 -2.36 13.35
N THR A 82 2.91 -3.32 13.39
CA THR A 82 2.23 -3.88 12.22
C THR A 82 0.73 -3.93 12.51
N PHE A 83 -0.10 -3.60 11.51
CA PHE A 83 -1.54 -3.55 11.67
C PHE A 83 -2.21 -4.46 10.66
N GLU A 84 -3.07 -5.36 11.13
CA GLU A 84 -3.88 -6.22 10.29
C GLU A 84 -5.10 -5.47 9.78
N LEU A 85 -5.35 -5.61 8.48
CA LEU A 85 -6.35 -4.89 7.72
C LEU A 85 -7.47 -5.83 7.27
N SER A 86 -8.71 -5.38 7.44
CA SER A 86 -9.90 -6.09 7.01
C SER A 86 -10.86 -5.21 6.23
N VAL A 87 -11.67 -5.84 5.39
CA VAL A 87 -12.78 -5.22 4.64
C VAL A 87 -14.11 -5.86 5.01
N GLN A 88 -15.20 -5.16 4.73
CA GLN A 88 -16.55 -5.64 4.97
C GLN A 88 -16.93 -6.78 4.00
N ALA A 89 -17.49 -7.85 4.52
CA ALA A 89 -18.02 -8.97 3.74
C ALA A 89 -19.40 -9.40 4.30
N GLY A 90 -20.43 -8.64 3.95
CA GLY A 90 -21.73 -8.76 4.60
C GLY A 90 -21.65 -8.31 6.05
N ASP A 91 -22.02 -9.20 6.98
CA ASP A 91 -21.98 -8.94 8.43
C ASP A 91 -20.61 -9.29 9.07
N GLU A 92 -19.66 -9.76 8.29
CA GLU A 92 -18.34 -10.19 8.77
C GLU A 92 -17.23 -9.26 8.23
N LEU A 93 -16.09 -9.28 8.90
CA LEU A 93 -14.84 -8.67 8.43
C LEU A 93 -13.92 -9.76 7.89
N LYS A 94 -13.30 -9.52 6.73
CA LYS A 94 -12.36 -10.42 6.09
C LYS A 94 -11.00 -9.74 5.95
N THR A 95 -9.96 -10.41 6.39
CA THR A 95 -8.58 -9.90 6.33
C THR A 95 -8.07 -9.80 4.90
N VAL A 96 -7.31 -8.73 4.59
CA VAL A 96 -6.78 -8.43 3.26
C VAL A 96 -5.28 -8.12 3.25
N GLY A 97 -4.65 -8.07 4.40
CA GLY A 97 -3.23 -7.79 4.50
C GLY A 97 -2.80 -7.25 5.84
N LYS A 98 -1.50 -6.95 5.92
CA LYS A 98 -0.88 -6.27 7.07
C LYS A 98 -0.07 -5.08 6.57
N VAL A 99 -0.13 -3.96 7.29
CA VAL A 99 0.62 -2.75 6.98
C VAL A 99 1.57 -2.38 8.11
N ALA A 100 2.82 -2.08 7.73
CA ALA A 100 3.85 -1.57 8.63
C ALA A 100 4.65 -0.40 7.99
N THR A 101 4.39 -0.12 6.72
CA THR A 101 5.14 0.85 5.91
C THR A 101 4.40 2.20 5.84
N GLY A 102 5.15 3.29 5.79
CA GLY A 102 4.61 4.65 5.71
C GLY A 102 4.34 5.28 7.08
N ILE A 103 4.87 4.70 8.18
CA ILE A 103 4.57 5.11 9.54
C ILE A 103 5.86 5.51 10.25
N THR A 104 5.90 6.76 10.75
CA THR A 104 7.00 7.25 11.59
C THR A 104 6.87 6.74 13.03
N ASP A 105 7.96 6.83 13.82
CA ASP A 105 7.93 6.39 15.22
C ASP A 105 6.92 7.21 16.05
N GLU A 106 6.81 8.53 15.78
CA GLU A 106 5.79 9.39 16.41
C GLU A 106 4.37 8.92 16.07
N LYS A 107 4.15 8.55 14.79
CA LYS A 107 2.85 8.06 14.35
C LYS A 107 2.55 6.67 14.91
N LEU A 108 3.54 5.80 15.09
CA LEU A 108 3.36 4.51 15.76
C LEU A 108 2.91 4.70 17.22
N ALA A 109 3.47 5.68 17.93
CA ALA A 109 3.04 6.02 19.29
C ALA A 109 1.57 6.49 19.30
N GLU A 110 1.20 7.43 18.41
CA GLU A 110 -0.19 7.90 18.28
C GLU A 110 -1.17 6.78 17.96
N LEU A 111 -0.81 5.86 17.04
CA LEU A 111 -1.65 4.73 16.65
C LEU A 111 -1.75 3.69 17.77
N THR A 112 -0.69 3.50 18.55
CA THR A 112 -0.72 2.64 19.73
C THR A 112 -1.69 3.18 20.76
N ASP A 113 -1.58 4.47 21.12
CA ASP A 113 -2.50 5.13 22.06
C ASP A 113 -3.96 5.06 21.59
N LEU A 114 -4.18 5.21 20.26
CA LEU A 114 -5.51 5.14 19.66
C LEU A 114 -6.12 3.74 19.73
N LEU A 115 -5.32 2.69 19.52
CA LEU A 115 -5.79 1.30 19.42
C LEU A 115 -5.77 0.56 20.76
N GLU A 116 -4.95 0.98 21.72
CA GLU A 116 -4.81 0.34 23.04
C GLU A 116 -6.16 0.12 23.76
N PRO A 117 -7.12 1.08 23.76
CA PRO A 117 -8.45 0.86 24.34
C PRO A 117 -9.28 -0.22 23.64
N HIS A 118 -8.90 -0.61 22.45
CA HIS A 118 -9.61 -1.59 21.60
C HIS A 118 -8.93 -2.97 21.57
N ILE A 119 -7.87 -3.18 22.34
CA ILE A 119 -7.22 -4.48 22.44
C ILE A 119 -8.18 -5.46 23.13
N ALA A 120 -8.54 -6.52 22.40
CA ALA A 120 -9.44 -7.57 22.88
C ALA A 120 -8.67 -8.73 23.52
N ALA A 121 -7.55 -9.12 22.92
CA ALA A 121 -6.68 -10.20 23.39
C ALA A 121 -5.24 -9.99 22.91
N GLU A 122 -4.30 -10.61 23.61
CA GLU A 122 -2.89 -10.65 23.25
C GLU A 122 -2.36 -12.07 23.35
N ASP A 123 -1.59 -12.51 22.35
CA ASP A 123 -0.86 -13.76 22.34
C ASP A 123 0.58 -13.55 21.85
N GLY A 124 1.49 -13.36 22.77
CA GLY A 124 2.88 -13.01 22.45
C GLY A 124 2.97 -11.62 21.83
N GLN A 125 3.36 -11.56 20.56
CA GLN A 125 3.40 -10.30 19.80
C GLN A 125 2.09 -9.99 19.08
N ASP A 126 1.26 -10.99 18.84
CA ASP A 126 -0.02 -10.84 18.14
C ASP A 126 -1.07 -10.22 19.07
N VAL A 127 -1.80 -9.27 18.54
CA VAL A 127 -2.82 -8.50 19.25
C VAL A 127 -4.11 -8.50 18.45
N ASP A 128 -5.19 -8.98 19.07
CA ASP A 128 -6.53 -8.86 18.50
C ASP A 128 -7.11 -7.48 18.85
N ILE A 129 -7.59 -6.77 17.84
CA ILE A 129 -8.19 -5.44 17.98
C ILE A 129 -9.68 -5.51 17.67
N GLU A 130 -10.51 -5.03 18.60
CA GLU A 130 -11.94 -4.84 18.33
C GLU A 130 -12.13 -3.81 17.22
N PRO A 131 -13.00 -4.10 16.21
CA PRO A 131 -13.25 -3.23 15.10
C PRO A 131 -13.78 -1.85 15.55
N ALA A 132 -12.95 -0.82 15.48
CA ALA A 132 -13.31 0.55 15.86
C ALA A 132 -12.65 1.59 14.96
N VAL A 133 -11.47 1.31 14.43
CA VAL A 133 -10.63 2.27 13.71
C VAL A 133 -10.49 1.87 12.26
N VAL A 134 -10.61 2.85 11.36
CA VAL A 134 -10.45 2.69 9.91
C VAL A 134 -9.20 3.40 9.45
N PHE A 135 -8.36 2.70 8.70
CA PHE A 135 -7.17 3.24 8.04
C PHE A 135 -7.42 3.44 6.55
N GLU A 136 -6.95 4.55 6.02
CA GLU A 136 -6.74 4.71 4.59
C GLU A 136 -5.38 4.10 4.24
N VAL A 137 -5.39 3.15 3.30
CA VAL A 137 -4.21 2.37 2.90
C VAL A 137 -4.03 2.43 1.40
N GLY A 138 -2.86 2.88 0.95
CA GLY A 138 -2.45 2.79 -0.45
C GLY A 138 -1.87 1.41 -0.75
N TYR A 139 -2.07 0.90 -1.96
CA TYR A 139 -1.52 -0.39 -2.40
C TYR A 139 -1.15 -0.34 -3.90
N GLU A 140 -0.28 -1.25 -4.33
CA GLU A 140 0.14 -1.32 -5.74
C GLU A 140 -0.73 -2.27 -6.55
N GLU A 141 -1.16 -3.38 -5.96
CA GLU A 141 -1.90 -4.45 -6.64
C GLU A 141 -2.71 -5.25 -5.63
N ILE A 142 -3.82 -5.84 -6.08
CA ILE A 142 -4.56 -6.84 -5.33
C ILE A 142 -4.25 -8.21 -5.94
N GLN A 143 -3.81 -9.15 -5.12
CA GLN A 143 -3.47 -10.51 -5.55
C GLN A 143 -4.36 -11.52 -4.84
N THR A 144 -4.63 -12.65 -5.49
CA THR A 144 -5.24 -13.80 -4.79
C THR A 144 -4.28 -14.34 -3.73
N SER A 145 -4.80 -14.66 -2.57
CA SER A 145 -3.99 -15.16 -1.45
C SER A 145 -4.78 -16.15 -0.60
N PRO A 146 -4.22 -17.34 -0.34
CA PRO A 146 -4.83 -18.29 0.60
C PRO A 146 -4.58 -17.92 2.07
N THR A 147 -3.72 -16.94 2.35
CA THR A 147 -3.30 -16.55 3.69
C THR A 147 -4.38 -15.75 4.42
N TYR A 148 -5.06 -14.85 3.69
CA TYR A 148 -6.07 -13.96 4.26
C TYR A 148 -7.49 -14.47 4.03
N SER A 149 -8.38 -14.25 4.98
CA SER A 149 -9.74 -14.78 4.97
C SER A 149 -10.62 -14.22 3.83
N SER A 150 -10.25 -13.08 3.24
CA SER A 150 -10.89 -12.55 2.03
C SER A 150 -10.58 -13.36 0.77
N GLY A 151 -9.51 -14.16 0.75
CA GLY A 151 -8.96 -14.78 -0.45
C GLY A 151 -8.05 -13.85 -1.27
N TYR A 152 -7.81 -12.63 -0.80
CA TYR A 152 -7.01 -11.61 -1.46
C TYR A 152 -5.96 -11.00 -0.53
N ALA A 153 -4.91 -10.45 -1.10
CA ALA A 153 -3.86 -9.72 -0.40
C ALA A 153 -3.55 -8.41 -1.11
N LEU A 154 -3.40 -7.33 -0.33
CA LEU A 154 -2.86 -6.07 -0.82
C LEU A 154 -1.34 -6.18 -0.97
N ARG A 155 -0.82 -5.90 -2.16
CA ARG A 155 0.62 -5.88 -2.43
C ARG A 155 1.19 -4.51 -2.09
N PHE A 156 2.27 -4.50 -1.28
CA PHE A 156 2.95 -3.29 -0.79
C PHE A 156 1.99 -2.27 -0.17
N PRO A 157 1.18 -2.68 0.83
CA PRO A 157 0.28 -1.74 1.50
C PRO A 157 1.09 -0.68 2.25
N ARG A 158 0.62 0.57 2.20
CA ARG A 158 1.19 1.72 2.89
C ARG A 158 0.11 2.46 3.67
N PHE A 159 0.40 2.76 4.91
CA PHE A 159 -0.46 3.61 5.72
C PHE A 159 -0.45 5.04 5.19
N LEU A 160 -1.62 5.61 4.95
CA LEU A 160 -1.81 7.00 4.52
C LEU A 160 -2.39 7.86 5.63
N GLY A 161 -3.32 7.34 6.41
CA GLY A 161 -3.95 8.07 7.50
C GLY A 161 -5.02 7.29 8.23
N VAL A 162 -5.47 7.86 9.34
CA VAL A 162 -6.65 7.39 10.07
C VAL A 162 -7.88 8.08 9.51
N ARG A 163 -8.94 7.34 9.21
CA ARG A 163 -10.23 7.85 8.77
C ARG A 163 -11.15 8.07 9.98
N SER A 164 -10.91 9.17 10.70
CA SER A 164 -11.74 9.55 11.85
C SER A 164 -13.18 9.93 11.48
N ASP A 165 -13.44 10.17 10.20
CA ASP A 165 -14.75 10.45 9.61
C ASP A 165 -15.55 9.17 9.28
N LYS A 166 -14.94 7.98 9.42
CA LYS A 166 -15.54 6.68 9.08
C LYS A 166 -15.60 5.73 10.28
N THR A 167 -16.66 4.95 10.30
CA THR A 167 -16.81 3.79 11.21
C THR A 167 -16.45 2.51 10.47
N PRO A 168 -16.26 1.37 11.17
CA PRO A 168 -16.03 0.08 10.53
C PRO A 168 -17.09 -0.29 9.47
N ALA A 169 -18.36 0.14 9.65
CA ALA A 169 -19.42 -0.09 8.70
C ALA A 169 -19.24 0.71 7.39
N ASP A 170 -18.47 1.78 7.41
CA ASP A 170 -18.18 2.64 6.25
C ASP A 170 -16.88 2.22 5.52
N ALA A 171 -16.20 1.18 6.00
CA ALA A 171 -15.02 0.64 5.36
C ALA A 171 -15.36 0.01 3.99
N ASP A 172 -14.35 -0.12 3.15
CA ASP A 172 -14.52 -0.73 1.84
C ASP A 172 -14.93 -2.22 1.96
N SER A 173 -15.65 -2.69 0.94
CA SER A 173 -16.21 -4.03 0.91
C SER A 173 -15.37 -5.01 0.10
N LEU A 174 -15.53 -6.31 0.37
CA LEU A 174 -14.97 -7.40 -0.41
C LEU A 174 -15.38 -7.30 -1.89
N GLU A 175 -16.63 -6.94 -2.17
CA GLU A 175 -17.14 -6.74 -3.53
C GLU A 175 -16.39 -5.63 -4.27
N ARG A 176 -16.02 -4.55 -3.57
CA ARG A 176 -15.18 -3.49 -4.15
C ARG A 176 -13.78 -4.01 -4.44
N LEU A 177 -13.20 -4.77 -3.53
CA LEU A 177 -11.88 -5.40 -3.69
C LEU A 177 -11.86 -6.32 -4.93
N GLU A 178 -12.89 -7.16 -5.09
CA GLU A 178 -13.04 -8.07 -6.24
C GLU A 178 -13.16 -7.30 -7.56
N ARG A 179 -13.91 -6.22 -7.59
CA ARG A 179 -14.02 -5.35 -8.79
C ARG A 179 -12.68 -4.70 -9.15
N LEU A 180 -11.88 -4.31 -8.16
CA LEU A 180 -10.56 -3.71 -8.37
C LEU A 180 -9.55 -4.76 -8.81
N HIS A 181 -9.65 -6.00 -8.32
CA HIS A 181 -8.80 -7.12 -8.74
C HIS A 181 -9.07 -7.56 -10.19
N GLY A 182 -10.29 -7.44 -10.67
CA GLY A 182 -10.71 -7.84 -12.03
C GLY A 182 -10.45 -6.79 -13.12
N LYS A 183 -9.87 -5.64 -12.78
CA LYS A 183 -9.42 -4.62 -13.72
C LYS A 183 -7.96 -4.85 -14.06
#